data_7d15514948b24f4b306808ad76ea3329
#
_entry.id   7d15514948b24f4b306808ad76ea3329
#
_cell.length_a   1.000
_cell.length_b   1.000
_cell.length_c   1.000
_cell.angle_alpha   90.00
_cell.angle_beta   90.00
_cell.angle_gamma   90.00
#
_symmetry.space_group_name_H-M   'P 1'
#
loop_
_entity.id
_entity.type
_entity.pdbx_description
1 polymer ?
#
loop_
_entity_poly.entity_id
_entity_poly.type
_entity_poly.pdbx_seq_one_letter_code
_entity_poly.pdbx_strand_id
1 'polypeptide(L)'
;MDRFETALHPTVLWTYSIARIGCLTQEKIVAGCAKRFIVIADYRKDSKALGQQWKKGVPVEVVPMAYVPVSRAITRRFGGEAVLRMAVSKAGPVVTDNSNFILDWKFEHAHNWKEVNTAIKMIPGVVETGLFVGMAERVYFGMEDGSVKVRDSPMN
;
A
#
# COMPACT_ATOMS: atom_id res chain seq x y z
N MET A 1 -13.89 19.38 -19.06
CA MET A 1 -13.73 18.22 -19.97
C MET A 1 -12.38 17.61 -19.67
N ASP A 2 -12.35 16.94 -18.75
CA ASP A 2 -11.96 15.67 -18.12
C ASP A 2 -10.51 15.24 -18.39
N ARG A 3 -9.62 15.73 -17.49
CA ARG A 3 -8.25 15.24 -17.34
C ARG A 3 -8.12 14.17 -16.22
N PHE A 4 -9.20 13.53 -15.85
CA PHE A 4 -9.22 12.58 -14.72
C PHE A 4 -9.18 11.09 -15.12
N GLU A 5 -9.16 10.76 -16.40
CA GLU A 5 -9.23 9.36 -16.86
C GLU A 5 -7.90 8.60 -16.91
N THR A 6 -6.76 9.27 -16.79
CA THR A 6 -5.44 8.63 -16.95
C THR A 6 -4.81 8.10 -15.65
N ALA A 7 -5.48 8.21 -14.49
CA ALA A 7 -4.91 7.81 -13.20
C ALA A 7 -5.40 6.43 -12.68
N LEU A 8 -6.17 5.71 -13.45
CA LEU A 8 -6.72 4.41 -13.06
C LEU A 8 -5.79 3.26 -13.47
N HIS A 9 -4.59 3.19 -12.89
CA HIS A 9 -3.76 2.00 -13.03
C HIS A 9 -4.30 0.89 -12.10
N PRO A 10 -4.82 -0.23 -12.64
CA PRO A 10 -5.40 -1.33 -11.84
C PRO A 10 -4.41 -1.96 -10.85
N THR A 11 -3.14 -1.70 -11.02
CA THR A 11 -2.01 -2.25 -10.25
C THR A 11 -1.96 -1.78 -8.78
N VAL A 12 -2.70 -0.74 -8.44
CA VAL A 12 -2.63 -0.12 -7.11
C VAL A 12 -3.63 -0.69 -6.11
N LEU A 13 -4.55 -1.51 -6.58
CA LEU A 13 -5.66 -2.06 -5.77
C LEU A 13 -5.24 -3.07 -4.69
N TRP A 14 -4.00 -3.52 -4.69
CA TRP A 14 -3.50 -4.64 -3.91
C TRP A 14 -2.98 -4.29 -2.53
N THR A 15 -2.81 -3.03 -2.24
CA THR A 15 -2.19 -2.53 -1.02
C THR A 15 -2.97 -2.87 0.26
N TYR A 16 -4.22 -3.27 0.15
CA TYR A 16 -5.14 -3.29 1.28
C TYR A 16 -5.21 -4.57 2.10
N SER A 17 -4.98 -5.71 1.48
CA SER A 17 -5.14 -6.99 2.18
C SER A 17 -3.96 -7.32 3.08
N ILE A 18 -2.80 -6.86 2.71
CA ILE A 18 -1.52 -7.29 3.23
C ILE A 18 -1.08 -6.42 4.41
N ALA A 19 -1.26 -5.14 4.35
CA ALA A 19 -0.74 -4.18 5.33
C ALA A 19 -1.45 -4.17 6.71
N ARG A 20 -2.34 -5.09 7.01
CA ARG A 20 -3.02 -5.17 8.31
C ARG A 20 -2.18 -5.75 9.42
N ILE A 21 -1.23 -6.58 9.09
CA ILE A 21 -0.39 -7.35 10.00
C ILE A 21 1.02 -6.78 9.85
N GLY A 22 1.79 -6.60 10.86
CA GLY A 22 3.11 -5.96 10.84
C GLY A 22 4.21 -6.69 10.03
N CYS A 23 3.86 -7.37 8.93
CA CYS A 23 4.76 -8.17 8.09
C CYS A 23 4.93 -7.65 6.65
N LEU A 24 4.71 -6.36 6.44
CA LEU A 24 4.72 -5.71 5.12
C LEU A 24 5.95 -6.04 4.26
N THR A 25 7.14 -5.95 4.83
CA THR A 25 8.38 -6.23 4.12
C THR A 25 8.50 -7.71 3.74
N GLN A 26 8.12 -8.63 4.64
CA GLN A 26 8.16 -10.07 4.37
C GLN A 26 7.19 -10.43 3.23
N GLU A 27 5.98 -9.89 3.26
CA GLU A 27 4.97 -10.08 2.21
C GLU A 27 5.48 -9.59 0.86
N LYS A 28 6.14 -8.42 0.82
CA LYS A 28 6.73 -7.88 -0.40
C LYS A 28 7.86 -8.75 -0.94
N ILE A 29 8.73 -9.26 -0.07
CA ILE A 29 9.82 -10.16 -0.45
C ILE A 29 9.26 -11.46 -1.04
N VAL A 30 8.29 -12.08 -0.37
CA VAL A 30 7.65 -13.31 -0.86
C VAL A 30 6.99 -13.10 -2.20
N ALA A 31 6.23 -12.00 -2.35
CA ALA A 31 5.60 -11.65 -3.62
C ALA A 31 6.63 -11.42 -4.74
N GLY A 32 7.76 -10.77 -4.42
CA GLY A 32 8.84 -10.51 -5.37
C GLY A 32 9.62 -11.75 -5.79
N CYS A 33 9.70 -12.78 -4.94
CA CYS A 33 10.36 -14.05 -5.24
C CYS A 33 9.45 -15.04 -5.98
N ALA A 34 8.14 -14.80 -6.00
CA ALA A 34 7.19 -15.70 -6.63
C ALA A 34 7.27 -15.63 -8.16
N LYS A 35 7.20 -16.79 -8.82
CA LYS A 35 7.11 -16.84 -10.30
C LYS A 35 5.78 -16.23 -10.79
N ARG A 36 4.72 -16.36 -10.01
CA ARG A 36 3.41 -15.80 -10.26
C ARG A 36 2.85 -15.28 -8.94
N PHE A 37 2.40 -14.04 -8.94
CA PHE A 37 1.73 -13.45 -7.78
C PHE A 37 0.26 -13.22 -8.11
N ILE A 38 -0.60 -14.01 -7.47
CA ILE A 38 -2.05 -13.95 -7.62
C ILE A 38 -2.65 -13.52 -6.29
N VAL A 39 -3.60 -12.59 -6.32
CA VAL A 39 -4.28 -12.11 -5.12
C VAL A 39 -5.71 -12.61 -5.08
N ILE A 40 -6.14 -13.01 -3.89
CA ILE A 40 -7.53 -13.35 -3.61
C ILE A 40 -8.06 -12.35 -2.58
N ALA A 41 -9.20 -11.75 -2.84
CA ALA A 41 -9.79 -10.74 -1.99
C ALA A 41 -11.31 -10.89 -1.90
N ASP A 42 -11.87 -10.36 -0.83
CA ASP A 42 -13.30 -10.19 -0.65
C ASP A 42 -13.82 -9.01 -1.50
N TYR A 43 -15.06 -9.07 -1.99
CA TYR A 43 -15.67 -8.04 -2.84
C TYR A 43 -15.60 -6.63 -2.25
N ARG A 44 -15.64 -6.52 -0.91
CA ARG A 44 -15.50 -5.23 -0.19
C ARG A 44 -14.14 -4.57 -0.40
N LYS A 45 -13.17 -5.31 -0.93
CA LYS A 45 -11.85 -4.79 -1.30
C LYS A 45 -11.78 -4.30 -2.74
N ASP A 46 -12.79 -4.64 -3.57
CA ASP A 46 -12.84 -4.19 -4.95
C ASP A 46 -13.02 -2.67 -5.01
N SER A 47 -12.03 -1.99 -5.54
CA SER A 47 -11.98 -0.53 -5.63
C SER A 47 -11.47 -0.09 -7.00
N LYS A 48 -11.95 1.04 -7.48
CA LYS A 48 -11.49 1.65 -8.74
C LYS A 48 -10.23 2.50 -8.55
N ALA A 49 -10.03 3.02 -7.34
CA ALA A 49 -8.89 3.86 -7.00
C ALA A 49 -8.39 3.59 -5.59
N LEU A 50 -7.11 3.82 -5.35
CA LEU A 50 -6.52 3.76 -4.01
C LEU A 50 -7.19 4.79 -3.09
N GLY A 51 -7.47 4.40 -1.86
CA GLY A 51 -8.17 5.25 -0.88
C GLY A 51 -9.69 5.22 -0.96
N GLN A 52 -10.30 4.59 -1.99
CA GLN A 52 -11.75 4.53 -2.12
C GLN A 52 -12.40 3.78 -0.96
N GLN A 53 -11.98 2.57 -0.68
CA GLN A 53 -12.52 1.73 0.40
C GLN A 53 -11.68 1.82 1.68
N TRP A 54 -10.38 2.00 1.55
CA TRP A 54 -9.46 2.05 2.66
C TRP A 54 -9.01 3.48 2.96
N LYS A 55 -9.44 4.02 4.09
CA LYS A 55 -9.17 5.42 4.50
C LYS A 55 -7.93 5.59 5.39
N LYS A 56 -7.30 4.50 5.80
CA LYS A 56 -6.11 4.59 6.69
C LYS A 56 -4.83 5.02 5.99
N GLY A 57 -4.84 5.07 4.65
CA GLY A 57 -3.69 5.52 3.86
C GLY A 57 -2.76 4.39 3.43
N VAL A 58 -1.64 4.76 2.84
CA VAL A 58 -0.57 3.85 2.39
C VAL A 58 0.37 3.58 3.56
N PRO A 59 0.54 2.32 3.99
CA PRO A 59 1.52 2.01 5.02
C PRO A 59 2.94 2.10 4.48
N VAL A 60 3.84 2.62 5.29
CA VAL A 60 5.28 2.71 5.00
C VAL A 60 6.03 2.18 6.20
N GLU A 61 6.76 1.09 6.02
CA GLU A 61 7.63 0.53 7.06
C GLU A 61 8.93 1.31 7.13
N VAL A 62 9.29 1.74 8.33
CA VAL A 62 10.45 2.62 8.58
C VAL A 62 11.27 2.12 9.77
N VAL A 63 12.58 2.28 9.73
CA VAL A 63 13.39 2.05 10.92
C VAL A 63 12.96 3.00 12.06
N PRO A 64 12.89 2.55 13.32
CA PRO A 64 12.31 3.33 14.40
C PRO A 64 12.86 4.74 14.56
N MET A 65 14.17 4.91 14.47
CA MET A 65 14.80 6.23 14.61
C MET A 65 14.47 7.22 13.49
N ALA A 66 13.95 6.72 12.34
CA ALA A 66 13.70 7.54 11.16
C ALA A 66 12.22 7.95 10.99
N TYR A 67 11.30 7.55 11.87
CA TYR A 67 9.87 7.79 11.63
C TYR A 67 9.51 9.27 11.50
N VAL A 68 10.13 10.16 12.30
CA VAL A 68 9.87 11.60 12.22
C VAL A 68 10.42 12.21 10.91
N PRO A 69 11.73 12.06 10.57
CA PRO A 69 12.25 12.62 9.33
C PRO A 69 11.58 12.04 8.09
N VAL A 70 11.25 10.75 8.05
CA VAL A 70 10.52 10.14 6.92
C VAL A 70 9.11 10.69 6.80
N SER A 71 8.35 10.79 7.91
CA SER A 71 7.02 11.41 7.93
C SER A 71 7.03 12.81 7.31
N ARG A 72 7.98 13.65 7.76
CA ARG A 72 8.16 15.02 7.23
C ARG A 72 8.54 15.04 5.75
N ALA A 73 9.41 14.13 5.32
CA ALA A 73 9.86 14.07 3.93
C ALA A 73 8.71 13.68 2.99
N ILE A 74 7.88 12.68 3.37
CA ILE A 74 6.71 12.26 2.60
C ILE A 74 5.71 13.41 2.50
N THR A 75 5.33 14.02 3.62
CA THR A 75 4.37 15.13 3.67
C THR A 75 4.84 16.33 2.85
N ARG A 76 6.11 16.70 2.94
CA ARG A 76 6.68 17.81 2.18
C ARG A 76 6.65 17.56 0.67
N ARG A 77 6.90 16.32 0.23
CA ARG A 77 7.04 15.99 -1.18
C ARG A 77 5.70 15.69 -1.87
N PHE A 78 4.79 15.05 -1.15
CA PHE A 78 3.56 14.50 -1.74
C PHE A 78 2.28 15.05 -1.13
N GLY A 79 2.39 15.90 -0.10
CA GLY A 79 1.23 16.38 0.66
C GLY A 79 0.65 15.34 1.59
N GLY A 80 -0.52 15.62 2.13
CA GLY A 80 -1.21 14.75 3.07
C GLY A 80 -0.52 14.65 4.43
N GLU A 81 -0.78 13.57 5.13
CA GLU A 81 -0.28 13.33 6.48
C GLU A 81 0.25 11.89 6.62
N ALA A 82 1.49 11.73 7.07
CA ALA A 82 2.08 10.43 7.38
C ALA A 82 2.14 10.24 8.90
N VAL A 83 1.25 9.42 9.46
CA VAL A 83 1.03 9.26 10.90
C VAL A 83 1.65 7.96 11.39
N LEU A 84 2.35 8.01 12.53
CA LEU A 84 2.84 6.81 13.19
C LEU A 84 1.66 5.93 13.63
N ARG A 85 1.67 4.66 13.19
CA ARG A 85 0.62 3.70 13.56
C ARG A 85 0.76 3.29 15.02
N MET A 86 -0.25 3.61 15.80
CA MET A 86 -0.33 3.21 17.21
C MET A 86 -1.04 1.87 17.36
N ALA A 87 -0.60 1.08 18.34
CA ALA A 87 -1.24 -0.19 18.68
C ALA A 87 -2.62 0.06 19.34
N VAL A 88 -3.58 -0.82 19.05
CA VAL A 88 -4.96 -0.68 19.58
C VAL A 88 -5.10 -1.32 20.96
N SER A 89 -4.40 -2.43 21.21
CA SER A 89 -4.53 -3.21 22.46
C SER A 89 -3.24 -3.24 23.29
N LYS A 90 -2.26 -2.40 22.94
CA LYS A 90 -0.98 -2.27 23.65
C LYS A 90 -0.59 -0.81 23.69
N ALA A 91 0.24 -0.44 24.67
CA ALA A 91 0.84 0.89 24.70
C ALA A 91 1.90 1.05 23.61
N GLY A 92 2.02 2.24 23.03
CA GLY A 92 3.05 2.59 22.07
C GLY A 92 2.71 2.28 20.60
N PRO A 93 3.68 2.44 19.70
CA PRO A 93 3.50 2.20 18.27
C PRO A 93 3.39 0.71 17.93
N VAL A 94 2.82 0.42 16.77
CA VAL A 94 2.89 -0.92 16.18
C VAL A 94 4.33 -1.19 15.79
N VAL A 95 4.85 -2.33 16.22
CA VAL A 95 6.17 -2.84 15.85
C VAL A 95 5.97 -4.00 14.87
N THR A 96 6.67 -3.93 13.74
CA THR A 96 6.63 -5.00 12.72
C THR A 96 7.44 -6.22 13.15
N ASP A 97 7.26 -7.34 12.43
CA ASP A 97 8.04 -8.56 12.67
C ASP A 97 9.56 -8.36 12.47
N ASN A 98 9.94 -7.29 11.77
CA ASN A 98 11.33 -6.88 11.56
C ASN A 98 11.78 -5.78 12.55
N SER A 99 11.05 -5.57 13.64
CA SER A 99 11.34 -4.54 14.66
C SER A 99 11.30 -3.11 14.16
N ASN A 100 10.54 -2.84 13.10
CA ASN A 100 10.35 -1.52 12.50
C ASN A 100 9.01 -0.89 12.93
N PHE A 101 8.82 0.38 12.60
CA PHE A 101 7.55 1.09 12.76
C PHE A 101 6.81 1.19 11.43
N ILE A 102 5.52 1.57 11.50
CA ILE A 102 4.70 1.84 10.33
C ILE A 102 4.19 3.28 10.40
N LEU A 103 4.37 4.00 9.31
CA LEU A 103 3.68 5.25 9.04
C LEU A 103 2.48 4.96 8.12
N ASP A 104 1.30 5.45 8.45
CA ASP A 104 0.13 5.44 7.57
C ASP A 104 0.05 6.79 6.86
N TRP A 105 0.40 6.84 5.57
CA TRP A 105 0.34 8.06 4.78
C TRP A 105 -1.04 8.25 4.17
N LYS A 106 -1.77 9.23 4.68
CA LYS A 106 -3.07 9.68 4.17
C LYS A 106 -2.83 10.73 3.10
N PHE A 107 -2.90 10.32 1.85
CA PHE A 107 -2.74 11.22 0.70
C PHE A 107 -4.04 11.96 0.39
N GLU A 108 -3.93 13.15 -0.18
CA GLU A 108 -5.08 14.02 -0.52
C GLU A 108 -5.52 13.87 -1.97
N HIS A 109 -4.60 13.50 -2.86
CA HIS A 109 -4.84 13.43 -4.30
C HIS A 109 -4.38 12.09 -4.88
N ALA A 110 -4.90 11.76 -6.06
CA ALA A 110 -4.38 10.64 -6.84
C ALA A 110 -2.97 10.96 -7.35
N HIS A 111 -2.11 9.95 -7.36
CA HIS A 111 -0.70 10.07 -7.74
C HIS A 111 -0.34 9.06 -8.83
N ASN A 112 0.79 9.28 -9.52
CA ASN A 112 1.48 8.21 -10.23
C ASN A 112 2.14 7.29 -9.19
N TRP A 113 1.46 6.22 -8.84
CA TRP A 113 1.86 5.33 -7.75
C TRP A 113 3.19 4.63 -7.98
N LYS A 114 3.59 4.41 -9.23
CA LYS A 114 4.90 3.84 -9.56
C LYS A 114 6.02 4.82 -9.18
N GLU A 115 5.88 6.08 -9.56
CA GLU A 115 6.84 7.13 -9.23
C GLU A 115 6.87 7.41 -7.73
N VAL A 116 5.70 7.50 -7.09
CA VAL A 116 5.58 7.71 -5.64
C VAL A 116 6.23 6.57 -4.86
N ASN A 117 5.95 5.32 -5.24
CA ASN A 117 6.56 4.15 -4.60
C ASN A 117 8.09 4.20 -4.66
N THR A 118 8.63 4.44 -5.86
CA THR A 118 10.09 4.58 -6.04
C THR A 118 10.65 5.72 -5.20
N ALA A 119 10.01 6.86 -5.23
CA ALA A 119 10.48 8.05 -4.53
C ALA A 119 10.44 7.91 -3.00
N ILE A 120 9.41 7.27 -2.44
CA ILE A 120 9.32 7.00 -1.00
C ILE A 120 10.42 6.00 -0.58
N LYS A 121 10.62 4.94 -1.37
CA LYS A 121 11.66 3.93 -1.08
C LYS A 121 13.08 4.49 -1.10
N MET A 122 13.32 5.60 -1.77
CA MET A 122 14.63 6.29 -1.79
C MET A 122 14.86 7.20 -0.58
N ILE A 123 13.86 7.41 0.29
CA ILE A 123 14.04 8.21 1.51
C ILE A 123 14.83 7.38 2.53
N PRO A 124 15.96 7.89 3.05
CA PRO A 124 16.73 7.19 4.09
C PRO A 124 15.87 6.86 5.31
N GLY A 125 15.89 5.59 5.71
CA GLY A 125 15.10 5.08 6.83
C GLY A 125 13.79 4.39 6.42
N VAL A 126 13.37 4.49 5.17
CA VAL A 126 12.28 3.67 4.63
C VAL A 126 12.79 2.27 4.34
N VAL A 127 12.04 1.27 4.82
CA VAL A 127 12.30 -0.15 4.57
C VAL A 127 11.47 -0.63 3.39
N GLU A 128 10.15 -0.44 3.44
CA GLU A 128 9.24 -0.84 2.36
C GLU A 128 7.93 -0.03 2.41
N THR A 129 7.21 0.00 1.31
CA THR A 129 5.87 0.57 1.20
C THR A 129 4.82 -0.51 1.00
N GLY A 130 3.59 -0.24 1.40
CA GLY A 130 2.44 -1.09 1.10
C GLY A 130 1.94 -1.00 -0.36
N LEU A 131 2.68 -0.37 -1.25
CA LEU A 131 2.35 -0.27 -2.67
C LEU A 131 2.96 -1.44 -3.44
N PHE A 132 2.14 -2.39 -3.88
CA PHE A 132 2.56 -3.57 -4.69
C PHE A 132 2.41 -3.28 -6.19
N VAL A 133 3.11 -2.29 -6.68
CA VAL A 133 2.96 -1.77 -8.04
C VAL A 133 3.55 -2.74 -9.07
N GLY A 134 2.75 -3.19 -10.04
CA GLY A 134 3.22 -4.06 -11.13
C GLY A 134 3.62 -5.48 -10.70
N MET A 135 3.25 -5.92 -9.49
CA MET A 135 3.67 -7.22 -8.98
C MET A 135 2.63 -8.31 -9.21
N ALA A 136 1.36 -8.00 -9.04
CA ALA A 136 0.31 -9.01 -9.19
C ALA A 136 -0.04 -9.23 -10.66
N GLU A 137 -0.15 -10.49 -11.04
CA GLU A 137 -0.58 -10.92 -12.37
C GLU A 137 -2.11 -10.86 -12.50
N ARG A 138 -2.81 -11.31 -11.47
CA ARG A 138 -4.28 -11.46 -11.47
C ARG A 138 -4.86 -11.37 -10.08
N VAL A 139 -6.12 -10.91 -10.01
CA VAL A 139 -6.93 -10.89 -8.79
C VAL A 139 -8.24 -11.59 -8.97
N TYR A 140 -8.61 -12.31 -7.96
CA TYR A 140 -9.92 -12.90 -7.80
C TYR A 140 -10.66 -12.25 -6.63
N PHE A 141 -11.84 -11.72 -6.88
CA PHE A 141 -12.72 -11.22 -5.83
C PHE A 141 -13.86 -12.20 -5.61
N GLY A 142 -14.01 -12.71 -4.38
CA GLY A 142 -15.20 -13.42 -3.97
C GLY A 142 -16.35 -12.43 -3.81
N MET A 143 -17.38 -12.56 -4.64
CA MET A 143 -18.53 -11.67 -4.65
C MET A 143 -19.58 -12.12 -3.62
N GLU A 144 -20.47 -11.22 -3.22
CA GLU A 144 -21.50 -11.45 -2.21
C GLU A 144 -22.52 -12.53 -2.67
N ASP A 145 -22.78 -12.62 -3.96
CA ASP A 145 -23.66 -13.60 -4.60
C ASP A 145 -23.03 -14.99 -4.79
N GLY A 146 -21.79 -15.18 -4.30
CA GLY A 146 -21.02 -16.42 -4.48
C GLY A 146 -20.28 -16.52 -5.81
N SER A 147 -20.42 -15.56 -6.70
CA SER A 147 -19.66 -15.50 -7.95
C SER A 147 -18.22 -15.05 -7.71
N VAL A 148 -17.37 -15.20 -8.73
CA VAL A 148 -15.99 -14.74 -8.72
C VAL A 148 -15.77 -13.71 -9.82
N LYS A 149 -15.36 -12.50 -9.42
CA LYS A 149 -14.94 -11.48 -10.35
C LYS A 149 -13.42 -11.53 -10.53
N VAL A 150 -12.96 -11.50 -11.77
CA VAL A 150 -11.53 -11.53 -12.10
C VAL A 150 -11.09 -10.17 -12.63
N ARG A 151 -9.90 -9.77 -12.24
CA ARG A 151 -9.24 -8.59 -12.79
C ARG A 151 -7.79 -8.92 -13.11
N ASP A 152 -7.42 -8.77 -14.37
CA ASP A 152 -6.05 -8.95 -14.83
C ASP A 152 -5.24 -7.66 -14.64
N SER A 153 -3.93 -7.83 -14.40
CA SER A 153 -3.01 -6.71 -14.52
C SER A 153 -2.97 -6.25 -15.97
N PRO A 154 -2.96 -4.96 -16.24
CA PRO A 154 -2.66 -4.49 -17.59
C PRO A 154 -1.28 -5.06 -17.97
N MET A 155 -1.25 -5.81 -19.07
CA MET A 155 0.02 -6.26 -19.64
C MET A 155 0.87 -5.03 -19.95
N ASN A 156 2.11 -5.02 -19.45
CA ASN A 156 3.11 -4.02 -19.81
C ASN A 156 3.49 -4.14 -21.28
#